data_1fbd0565575889e505505892799b51b4
#
_entry.id   1fbd0565575889e505505892799b51b4
#
_cell.length_a   1.000
_cell.length_b   1.000
_cell.length_c   1.000
_cell.angle_alpha   90.00
_cell.angle_beta   90.00
_cell.angle_gamma   90.00
#
_symmetry.space_group_name_H-M   'P 1'
#
loop_
_entity.id
_entity.type
_entity.pdbx_description
1 polymer ?
#
loop_
_entity_poly.entity_id
_entity_poly.type
_entity_poly.pdbx_seq_one_letter_code
_entity_poly.pdbx_strand_id
1 'polypeptide(L)'
;MTHVTIVEMSPRDGLQNEKRTVPTADKIRLVDMASACGFERIEAASFVSPRWVPQMADAAEVLAGIDRRPGTRYAALTPNAKGLEAAIEARADEVAIFGSASEAFSKANINCTIAESLERFGPVVERARQVGLPVRGYISCVVACPYSGPVEPASVADLAARLLALGCYEVSLGDTIGAGTPDTVGAMLDAVLPLVPAHLLAGHYHDTNGRALDNIEASLARGLRVFDASLGGLGGCPYAPVSYTHLRAHETSLHL
;
A
#
# COMPACT_ATOMS: atom_id res chain seq x y z
N MET A 1 13.71 -21.72 -7.69
CA MET A 1 12.72 -21.23 -6.71
C MET A 1 12.21 -19.89 -7.22
N THR A 2 10.92 -19.67 -7.20
CA THR A 2 10.33 -18.40 -7.65
C THR A 2 10.50 -17.39 -6.53
N HIS A 3 11.21 -16.29 -6.77
CA HIS A 3 11.43 -15.22 -5.79
C HIS A 3 10.11 -14.50 -5.49
N VAL A 4 9.86 -14.20 -4.22
CA VAL A 4 8.74 -13.36 -3.75
C VAL A 4 9.32 -12.14 -3.06
N THR A 5 8.85 -10.95 -3.43
CA THR A 5 9.24 -9.70 -2.80
C THR A 5 8.21 -9.31 -1.75
N ILE A 6 8.67 -9.05 -0.55
CA ILE A 6 7.85 -8.48 0.53
C ILE A 6 8.14 -6.99 0.63
N VAL A 7 7.08 -6.17 0.59
CA VAL A 7 7.14 -4.73 0.87
C VAL A 7 6.73 -4.51 2.31
N GLU A 8 7.64 -3.95 3.10
CA GLU A 8 7.41 -3.74 4.52
C GLU A 8 6.61 -2.45 4.76
N MET A 9 5.43 -2.57 5.36
CA MET A 9 4.46 -1.49 5.52
C MET A 9 4.30 -1.02 6.97
N SER A 10 4.92 -1.71 7.95
CA SER A 10 4.71 -1.41 9.38
C SER A 10 5.05 0.03 9.77
N PRO A 11 6.13 0.67 9.23
CA PRO A 11 6.46 2.03 9.65
C PRO A 11 5.44 3.08 9.21
N ARG A 12 4.74 2.85 8.09
CA ARG A 12 3.71 3.76 7.60
C ARG A 12 2.31 3.23 7.91
N ASP A 13 1.87 2.19 7.22
CA ASP A 13 0.50 1.69 7.29
C ASP A 13 0.23 1.03 8.65
N GLY A 14 1.21 0.29 9.15
CA GLY A 14 1.14 -0.34 10.46
C GLY A 14 0.97 0.66 11.59
N LEU A 15 1.77 1.72 11.62
CA LEU A 15 1.72 2.72 12.69
C LEU A 15 0.61 3.75 12.51
N GLN A 16 0.13 3.97 11.29
CA GLN A 16 -0.79 5.07 10.95
C GLN A 16 -2.02 5.15 11.86
N ASN A 17 -2.55 4.01 12.27
CA ASN A 17 -3.77 3.91 13.07
C ASN A 17 -3.51 3.66 14.56
N GLU A 18 -2.24 3.66 14.98
CA GLU A 18 -1.90 3.50 16.39
C GLU A 18 -2.43 4.69 17.21
N LYS A 19 -3.16 4.38 18.30
CA LYS A 19 -3.78 5.40 19.15
C LYS A 19 -2.77 6.23 19.92
N ARG A 20 -1.64 5.62 20.28
CA ARG A 20 -0.54 6.29 20.97
C ARG A 20 0.43 6.83 19.92
N THR A 21 0.75 8.11 20.01
CA THR A 21 1.80 8.70 19.17
C THR A 21 3.12 8.01 19.44
N VAL A 22 3.72 7.42 18.41
CA VAL A 22 5.03 6.80 18.46
C VAL A 22 6.09 7.90 18.26
N PRO A 23 7.10 8.01 19.15
CA PRO A 23 8.16 9.00 18.98
C PRO A 23 8.93 8.80 17.66
N THR A 24 9.38 9.90 17.06
CA THR A 24 10.17 9.88 15.81
C THR A 24 11.39 8.96 15.89
N ALA A 25 12.10 8.97 17.02
CA ALA A 25 13.25 8.10 17.24
C ALA A 25 12.89 6.59 17.18
N ASP A 26 11.71 6.22 17.68
CA ASP A 26 11.25 4.83 17.64
C ASP A 26 10.82 4.43 16.21
N LYS A 27 10.23 5.36 15.45
CA LYS A 27 9.91 5.14 14.02
C LYS A 27 11.18 4.95 13.19
N ILE A 28 12.19 5.80 13.39
CA ILE A 28 13.51 5.66 12.75
C ILE A 28 14.10 4.30 13.08
N ARG A 29 14.11 3.93 14.36
CA ARG A 29 14.62 2.63 14.81
C ARG A 29 13.87 1.46 14.15
N LEU A 30 12.54 1.55 14.01
CA LEU A 30 11.75 0.51 13.34
C LEU A 30 12.17 0.35 11.87
N VAL A 31 12.33 1.45 11.14
CA VAL A 31 12.79 1.43 9.74
C VAL A 31 14.20 0.85 9.64
N ASP A 32 15.13 1.26 10.53
CA ASP A 32 16.51 0.77 10.53
C ASP A 32 16.59 -0.73 10.84
N MET A 33 15.77 -1.22 11.78
CA MET A 33 15.66 -2.64 12.09
C MET A 33 15.08 -3.44 10.92
N ALA A 34 14.02 -2.95 10.28
CA ALA A 34 13.45 -3.55 9.08
C ALA A 34 14.49 -3.60 7.95
N SER A 35 15.22 -2.51 7.73
CA SER A 35 16.30 -2.45 6.74
C SER A 35 17.40 -3.50 7.03
N ALA A 36 17.71 -3.72 8.32
CA ALA A 36 18.65 -4.74 8.75
C ALA A 36 18.19 -6.18 8.49
N CYS A 37 16.87 -6.39 8.39
CA CYS A 37 16.28 -7.68 8.04
C CYS A 37 16.35 -7.99 6.52
N GLY A 38 16.81 -7.05 5.70
CA GLY A 38 17.01 -7.25 4.27
C GLY A 38 15.80 -7.01 3.40
N PHE A 39 14.81 -6.26 3.87
CA PHE A 39 13.70 -5.84 3.01
C PHE A 39 14.22 -4.92 1.88
N GLU A 40 13.87 -5.24 0.64
CA GLU A 40 14.23 -4.44 -0.53
C GLU A 40 13.40 -3.16 -0.65
N ARG A 41 12.21 -3.13 -0.04
CA ARG A 41 11.26 -2.02 -0.09
C ARG A 41 10.59 -1.84 1.27
N ILE A 42 10.62 -0.60 1.77
CA ILE A 42 9.98 -0.21 3.04
C ILE A 42 9.19 1.06 2.81
N GLU A 43 7.89 1.04 3.07
CA GLU A 43 7.10 2.27 3.11
C GLU A 43 7.27 2.93 4.47
N ALA A 44 8.18 3.91 4.51
CA ALA A 44 8.70 4.48 5.75
C ALA A 44 7.88 5.66 6.28
N ALA A 45 7.12 6.35 5.41
CA ALA A 45 6.49 7.61 5.76
C ALA A 45 5.22 7.89 4.93
N SER A 46 4.46 8.90 5.36
CA SER A 46 3.34 9.45 4.60
C SER A 46 3.29 10.96 4.72
N PHE A 47 3.18 11.64 3.58
CA PHE A 47 3.03 13.11 3.50
C PHE A 47 1.56 13.53 3.39
N VAL A 48 0.68 12.82 4.09
CA VAL A 48 -0.71 13.25 4.31
C VAL A 48 -0.77 14.41 5.29
N SER A 49 -1.89 15.14 5.29
CA SER A 49 -2.06 16.25 6.24
C SER A 49 -2.00 15.74 7.69
N PRO A 50 -1.15 16.33 8.56
CA PRO A 50 -1.08 15.99 9.98
C PRO A 50 -2.40 16.20 10.74
N ARG A 51 -3.32 17.00 10.19
CA ARG A 51 -4.67 17.17 10.76
C ARG A 51 -5.50 15.91 10.65
N TRP A 52 -5.27 15.08 9.61
CA TRP A 52 -5.98 13.84 9.38
C TRP A 52 -5.24 12.63 9.95
N VAL A 53 -3.90 12.64 9.87
CA VAL A 53 -3.05 11.55 10.37
C VAL A 53 -1.92 12.15 11.22
N PRO A 54 -2.18 12.52 12.47
CA PRO A 54 -1.16 13.11 13.36
C PRO A 54 0.06 12.21 13.55
N GLN A 55 -0.13 10.90 13.51
CA GLN A 55 0.92 9.90 13.64
C GLN A 55 2.02 10.04 12.57
N MET A 56 1.71 10.59 11.40
CA MET A 56 2.64 10.77 10.28
C MET A 56 3.18 12.22 10.16
N ALA A 57 2.99 13.05 11.18
CA ALA A 57 3.39 14.47 11.13
C ALA A 57 4.91 14.68 10.97
N ASP A 58 5.70 13.72 11.41
CA ASP A 58 7.16 13.70 11.42
C ASP A 58 7.80 12.95 10.23
N ALA A 59 7.04 12.74 9.14
CA ALA A 59 7.48 11.98 7.97
C ALA A 59 8.85 12.42 7.40
N ALA A 60 9.08 13.73 7.30
CA ALA A 60 10.34 14.27 6.81
C ALA A 60 11.51 13.99 7.77
N GLU A 61 11.28 14.09 9.08
CA GLU A 61 12.27 13.82 10.11
C GLU A 61 12.64 12.31 10.14
N VAL A 62 11.65 11.44 9.97
CA VAL A 62 11.88 9.99 9.86
C VAL A 62 12.78 9.69 8.67
N LEU A 63 12.42 10.16 7.46
CA LEU A 63 13.22 9.92 6.25
C LEU A 63 14.63 10.56 6.30
N ALA A 64 14.79 11.65 7.04
CA ALA A 64 16.08 12.28 7.24
C ALA A 64 16.96 11.54 8.27
N GLY A 65 16.35 10.86 9.23
CA GLY A 65 17.04 10.23 10.36
C GLY A 65 17.39 8.75 10.17
N ILE A 66 16.81 8.06 9.19
CA ILE A 66 17.07 6.63 8.94
C ILE A 66 18.48 6.37 8.41
N ASP A 67 19.05 5.23 8.78
CA ASP A 67 20.31 4.70 8.22
C ASP A 67 20.00 3.96 6.90
N ARG A 68 20.12 4.68 5.77
CA ARG A 68 19.79 4.14 4.45
C ARG A 68 20.76 3.04 4.04
N ARG A 69 20.22 1.88 3.75
CA ARG A 69 21.03 0.72 3.33
C ARG A 69 21.04 0.56 1.81
N PRO A 70 22.19 0.23 1.22
CA PRO A 70 22.26 -0.15 -0.18
C PRO A 70 21.31 -1.34 -0.48
N GLY A 71 20.54 -1.23 -1.55
CA GLY A 71 19.58 -2.26 -1.95
C GLY A 71 18.19 -2.12 -1.34
N THR A 72 17.98 -1.24 -0.34
CA THR A 72 16.66 -0.92 0.21
C THR A 72 16.14 0.39 -0.37
N ARG A 73 14.91 0.41 -0.86
CA ARG A 73 14.17 1.61 -1.29
C ARG A 73 13.19 2.05 -0.19
N TYR A 74 13.22 3.33 0.14
CA TYR A 74 12.36 3.92 1.15
C TYR A 74 11.25 4.72 0.48
N ALA A 75 10.04 4.17 0.52
CA ALA A 75 8.86 4.74 -0.10
C ALA A 75 8.11 5.68 0.84
N ALA A 76 7.34 6.60 0.25
CA ALA A 76 6.45 7.48 0.99
C ALA A 76 5.09 7.63 0.29
N LEU A 77 4.01 7.58 1.05
CA LEU A 77 2.66 7.85 0.55
C LEU A 77 2.48 9.34 0.31
N THR A 78 2.03 9.74 -0.90
CA THR A 78 1.85 11.15 -1.29
C THR A 78 0.45 11.39 -1.84
N PRO A 79 -0.43 12.11 -1.10
CA PRO A 79 -1.82 12.29 -1.50
C PRO A 79 -2.03 13.37 -2.56
N ASN A 80 -1.04 14.22 -2.80
CA ASN A 80 -1.15 15.39 -3.68
C ASN A 80 0.23 15.99 -4.02
N ALA A 81 0.25 17.01 -4.87
CA ALA A 81 1.49 17.69 -5.29
C ALA A 81 2.31 18.25 -4.12
N LYS A 82 1.66 18.79 -3.08
CA LYS A 82 2.38 19.30 -1.90
C LYS A 82 3.08 18.18 -1.14
N GLY A 83 2.40 17.04 -0.97
CA GLY A 83 3.00 15.85 -0.36
C GLY A 83 4.15 15.29 -1.19
N LEU A 84 4.03 15.32 -2.52
CA LEU A 84 5.11 14.90 -3.42
C LEU A 84 6.35 15.77 -3.27
N GLU A 85 6.22 17.11 -3.30
CA GLU A 85 7.40 17.98 -3.15
C GLU A 85 8.08 17.76 -1.78
N ALA A 86 7.32 17.59 -0.71
CA ALA A 86 7.88 17.25 0.60
C ALA A 86 8.59 15.87 0.61
N ALA A 87 8.07 14.87 -0.11
CA ALA A 87 8.73 13.57 -0.26
C ALA A 87 10.04 13.67 -1.06
N ILE A 88 10.06 14.51 -2.11
CA ILE A 88 11.28 14.81 -2.89
C ILE A 88 12.34 15.48 -2.00
N GLU A 89 11.97 16.52 -1.26
CA GLU A 89 12.86 17.21 -0.32
C GLU A 89 13.41 16.27 0.75
N ALA A 90 12.56 15.37 1.26
CA ALA A 90 12.95 14.33 2.23
C ALA A 90 13.72 13.16 1.60
N ARG A 91 13.97 13.18 0.29
CA ARG A 91 14.72 12.16 -0.46
C ARG A 91 14.08 10.77 -0.37
N ALA A 92 12.75 10.68 -0.53
CA ALA A 92 12.10 9.39 -0.76
C ALA A 92 12.65 8.75 -2.07
N ASP A 93 12.86 7.44 -2.07
CA ASP A 93 13.33 6.70 -3.24
C ASP A 93 12.18 6.28 -4.15
N GLU A 94 10.98 6.29 -3.63
CA GLU A 94 9.73 5.92 -4.29
C GLU A 94 8.57 6.67 -3.64
N VAL A 95 7.53 6.97 -4.41
CA VAL A 95 6.29 7.52 -3.86
C VAL A 95 5.10 6.66 -4.23
N ALA A 96 4.05 6.75 -3.42
CA ALA A 96 2.81 6.05 -3.68
C ALA A 96 1.62 7.01 -3.72
N ILE A 97 0.69 6.72 -4.63
CA ILE A 97 -0.65 7.31 -4.69
C ILE A 97 -1.69 6.23 -4.40
N PHE A 98 -2.91 6.61 -4.06
CA PHE A 98 -3.94 5.65 -3.67
C PHE A 98 -5.32 6.05 -4.19
N GLY A 99 -5.98 5.10 -4.82
CA GLY A 99 -7.38 5.18 -5.26
C GLY A 99 -8.24 4.13 -4.56
N SER A 100 -9.48 4.02 -4.97
CA SER A 100 -10.40 2.98 -4.48
C SER A 100 -11.24 2.46 -5.64
N ALA A 101 -11.56 1.16 -5.62
CA ALA A 101 -12.51 0.57 -6.55
C ALA A 101 -13.98 0.81 -6.15
N SER A 102 -14.22 1.53 -5.05
CA SER A 102 -15.54 1.91 -4.57
C SER A 102 -15.72 3.43 -4.55
N GLU A 103 -16.74 3.94 -5.23
CA GLU A 103 -17.11 5.37 -5.20
C GLU A 103 -17.47 5.83 -3.78
N ALA A 104 -18.19 5.00 -3.02
CA ALA A 104 -18.56 5.32 -1.65
C ALA A 104 -17.33 5.48 -0.75
N PHE A 105 -16.35 4.59 -0.90
CA PHE A 105 -15.09 4.68 -0.15
C PHE A 105 -14.23 5.86 -0.62
N SER A 106 -14.11 6.09 -1.93
CA SER A 106 -13.38 7.24 -2.47
C SER A 106 -13.91 8.55 -1.88
N LYS A 107 -15.23 8.70 -1.87
CA LYS A 107 -15.90 9.88 -1.33
C LYS A 107 -15.69 10.04 0.18
N ALA A 108 -15.76 8.95 0.94
CA ALA A 108 -15.55 8.98 2.39
C ALA A 108 -14.07 9.23 2.77
N ASN A 109 -13.12 8.65 2.02
CA ASN A 109 -11.69 8.68 2.35
C ASN A 109 -10.97 9.92 1.85
N ILE A 110 -11.24 10.35 0.60
CA ILE A 110 -10.52 11.46 -0.05
C ILE A 110 -11.45 12.54 -0.61
N ASN A 111 -12.73 12.48 -0.29
CA ASN A 111 -13.75 13.46 -0.66
C ASN A 111 -13.78 13.78 -2.17
N CYS A 112 -13.72 12.75 -3.02
CA CYS A 112 -13.88 12.86 -4.46
C CYS A 112 -14.34 11.54 -5.08
N THR A 113 -14.79 11.59 -6.32
CA THR A 113 -15.07 10.41 -7.14
C THR A 113 -13.77 9.72 -7.56
N ILE A 114 -13.89 8.48 -8.05
CA ILE A 114 -12.75 7.74 -8.61
C ILE A 114 -12.15 8.51 -9.79
N ALA A 115 -12.99 9.05 -10.68
CA ALA A 115 -12.53 9.83 -11.83
C ALA A 115 -11.76 11.09 -11.40
N GLU A 116 -12.32 11.87 -10.47
CA GLU A 116 -11.66 13.07 -9.92
C GLU A 116 -10.34 12.71 -9.21
N SER A 117 -10.24 11.54 -8.56
CA SER A 117 -9.00 11.11 -7.92
C SER A 117 -7.89 10.89 -8.94
N LEU A 118 -8.18 10.26 -10.07
CA LEU A 118 -7.21 10.07 -11.15
C LEU A 118 -6.77 11.40 -11.77
N GLU A 119 -7.70 12.34 -11.96
CA GLU A 119 -7.36 13.70 -12.43
C GLU A 119 -6.44 14.43 -11.46
N ARG A 120 -6.66 14.29 -10.14
CA ARG A 120 -5.78 14.86 -9.11
C ARG A 120 -4.40 14.22 -9.09
N PHE A 121 -4.29 12.93 -9.37
CA PHE A 121 -3.01 12.22 -9.38
C PHE A 121 -2.21 12.40 -10.66
N GLY A 122 -2.82 12.79 -11.77
CA GLY A 122 -2.11 13.05 -13.03
C GLY A 122 -0.91 13.98 -12.87
N PRO A 123 -1.07 15.20 -12.34
CA PRO A 123 0.04 16.11 -12.08
C PRO A 123 1.09 15.57 -11.09
N VAL A 124 0.69 14.74 -10.11
CA VAL A 124 1.60 14.12 -9.14
C VAL A 124 2.52 13.14 -9.85
N VAL A 125 1.95 12.23 -10.65
CA VAL A 125 2.71 11.21 -11.38
C VAL A 125 3.62 11.86 -12.42
N GLU A 126 3.12 12.86 -13.16
CA GLU A 126 3.93 13.58 -14.16
C GLU A 126 5.12 14.30 -13.50
N ARG A 127 4.91 14.95 -12.37
CA ARG A 127 5.99 15.61 -11.63
C ARG A 127 7.01 14.62 -11.07
N ALA A 128 6.55 13.49 -10.52
CA ALA A 128 7.43 12.40 -10.06
C ALA A 128 8.29 11.87 -11.22
N ARG A 129 7.67 11.64 -12.40
CA ARG A 129 8.37 11.21 -13.62
C ARG A 129 9.46 12.20 -14.04
N GLN A 130 9.20 13.51 -13.98
CA GLN A 130 10.17 14.57 -14.34
C GLN A 130 11.42 14.54 -13.47
N VAL A 131 11.30 14.12 -12.21
CA VAL A 131 12.45 14.00 -11.29
C VAL A 131 12.99 12.58 -11.18
N GLY A 132 12.48 11.64 -11.99
CA GLY A 132 12.94 10.25 -12.00
C GLY A 132 12.50 9.42 -10.79
N LEU A 133 11.43 9.83 -10.09
CA LEU A 133 10.93 9.17 -8.90
C LEU A 133 9.83 8.17 -9.29
N PRO A 134 10.00 6.87 -9.05
CA PRO A 134 8.99 5.87 -9.39
C PRO A 134 7.73 6.04 -8.53
N VAL A 135 6.57 5.78 -9.14
CA VAL A 135 5.26 5.90 -8.49
C VAL A 135 4.58 4.55 -8.42
N ARG A 136 4.19 4.14 -7.21
CA ARG A 136 3.33 2.97 -6.95
C ARG A 136 1.87 3.40 -6.82
N GLY A 137 0.94 2.60 -7.33
CA GLY A 137 -0.50 2.82 -7.15
C GLY A 137 -1.08 1.85 -6.12
N TYR A 138 -1.94 2.33 -5.21
CA TYR A 138 -2.76 1.48 -4.35
C TYR A 138 -4.22 1.54 -4.79
N ILE A 139 -4.90 0.39 -4.77
CA ILE A 139 -6.35 0.30 -4.93
C ILE A 139 -6.95 -0.27 -3.64
N SER A 140 -7.75 0.53 -2.95
CA SER A 140 -8.53 0.09 -1.80
C SER A 140 -9.83 -0.58 -2.22
N CYS A 141 -10.37 -1.44 -1.37
CA CYS A 141 -11.67 -2.10 -1.52
C CYS A 141 -11.75 -3.01 -2.77
N VAL A 142 -10.71 -3.82 -3.03
CA VAL A 142 -10.70 -4.68 -4.23
C VAL A 142 -11.67 -5.86 -4.17
N VAL A 143 -12.21 -6.19 -2.99
CA VAL A 143 -13.20 -7.27 -2.81
C VAL A 143 -14.50 -6.74 -2.23
N ALA A 144 -14.38 -5.94 -1.16
CA ALA A 144 -15.52 -5.38 -0.47
C ALA A 144 -15.24 -3.98 0.07
N CYS A 145 -16.29 -3.16 0.09
CA CYS A 145 -16.30 -1.82 0.63
C CYS A 145 -17.09 -1.79 1.95
N PRO A 146 -16.60 -1.12 3.01
CA PRO A 146 -17.32 -1.00 4.27
C PRO A 146 -18.63 -0.23 4.18
N TYR A 147 -18.84 0.53 3.10
CA TYR A 147 -20.03 1.36 2.89
C TYR A 147 -21.01 0.79 1.88
N SER A 148 -20.53 0.13 0.83
CA SER A 148 -21.37 -0.34 -0.29
C SER A 148 -21.38 -1.87 -0.47
N GLY A 149 -20.68 -2.62 0.38
CA GLY A 149 -20.64 -4.08 0.28
C GLY A 149 -19.71 -4.60 -0.83
N PRO A 150 -20.04 -5.69 -1.51
CA PRO A 150 -19.20 -6.30 -2.54
C PRO A 150 -18.82 -5.31 -3.65
N VAL A 151 -17.60 -5.45 -4.16
CA VAL A 151 -17.06 -4.63 -5.26
C VAL A 151 -16.90 -5.51 -6.49
N GLU A 152 -17.36 -4.98 -7.62
CA GLU A 152 -17.31 -5.69 -8.89
C GLU A 152 -15.86 -5.83 -9.38
N PRO A 153 -15.37 -7.04 -9.69
CA PRO A 153 -14.01 -7.29 -10.17
C PRO A 153 -13.62 -6.43 -11.38
N ALA A 154 -14.55 -6.15 -12.28
CA ALA A 154 -14.32 -5.32 -13.46
C ALA A 154 -13.95 -3.86 -13.10
N SER A 155 -14.48 -3.32 -12.00
CA SER A 155 -14.13 -1.98 -11.53
C SER A 155 -12.67 -1.93 -11.03
N VAL A 156 -12.19 -3.00 -10.39
CA VAL A 156 -10.79 -3.13 -9.98
C VAL A 156 -9.88 -3.23 -11.20
N ALA A 157 -10.27 -4.03 -12.18
CA ALA A 157 -9.52 -4.23 -13.42
C ALA A 157 -9.35 -2.92 -14.22
N ASP A 158 -10.44 -2.15 -14.40
CA ASP A 158 -10.40 -0.84 -15.06
C ASP A 158 -9.48 0.14 -14.31
N LEU A 159 -9.62 0.24 -12.99
CA LEU A 159 -8.80 1.16 -12.19
C LEU A 159 -7.33 0.77 -12.20
N ALA A 160 -7.00 -0.52 -12.13
CA ALA A 160 -5.62 -0.99 -12.20
C ALA A 160 -4.98 -0.63 -13.54
N ALA A 161 -5.68 -0.87 -14.65
CA ALA A 161 -5.21 -0.48 -15.97
C ALA A 161 -5.01 1.04 -16.10
N ARG A 162 -5.92 1.84 -15.55
CA ARG A 162 -5.83 3.31 -15.56
C ARG A 162 -4.67 3.84 -14.72
N LEU A 163 -4.38 3.25 -13.56
CA LEU A 163 -3.21 3.64 -12.76
C LEU A 163 -1.90 3.35 -13.46
N LEU A 164 -1.78 2.22 -14.17
CA LEU A 164 -0.60 1.93 -14.99
C LEU A 164 -0.50 2.89 -16.18
N ALA A 165 -1.62 3.16 -16.86
CA ALA A 165 -1.65 4.13 -17.96
C ALA A 165 -1.30 5.55 -17.50
N LEU A 166 -1.60 5.90 -16.25
CA LEU A 166 -1.22 7.17 -15.62
C LEU A 166 0.29 7.26 -15.40
N GLY A 167 0.98 6.12 -15.24
CA GLY A 167 2.43 6.05 -15.06
C GLY A 167 2.90 5.36 -13.78
N CYS A 168 2.00 4.70 -13.05
CA CYS A 168 2.44 3.83 -11.95
C CYS A 168 3.19 2.62 -12.50
N TYR A 169 4.30 2.25 -11.87
CA TYR A 169 5.10 1.10 -12.29
C TYR A 169 4.55 -0.24 -11.75
N GLU A 170 3.77 -0.20 -10.68
CA GLU A 170 3.15 -1.34 -10.00
C GLU A 170 1.84 -0.89 -9.33
N VAL A 171 0.87 -1.79 -9.26
CA VAL A 171 -0.41 -1.55 -8.56
C VAL A 171 -0.61 -2.59 -7.46
N SER A 172 -0.79 -2.12 -6.23
CA SER A 172 -1.10 -2.94 -5.07
C SER A 172 -2.60 -3.02 -4.84
N LEU A 173 -3.10 -4.25 -4.72
CA LEU A 173 -4.52 -4.59 -4.65
C LEU A 173 -4.91 -4.83 -3.18
N GLY A 174 -5.61 -3.85 -2.57
CA GLY A 174 -5.93 -3.82 -1.16
C GLY A 174 -7.29 -4.40 -0.80
N ASP A 175 -7.32 -5.53 -0.09
CA ASP A 175 -8.50 -5.99 0.65
C ASP A 175 -8.61 -5.21 1.96
N THR A 176 -9.15 -4.02 1.87
CA THR A 176 -9.13 -2.97 2.90
C THR A 176 -9.73 -3.40 4.23
N ILE A 177 -10.74 -4.25 4.23
CA ILE A 177 -11.41 -4.70 5.45
C ILE A 177 -11.16 -6.19 5.77
N GLY A 178 -10.29 -6.86 5.00
CA GLY A 178 -9.96 -8.26 5.19
C GLY A 178 -11.15 -9.20 4.97
N ALA A 179 -12.07 -8.83 4.07
CA ALA A 179 -13.26 -9.62 3.74
C ALA A 179 -13.00 -10.65 2.64
N GLY A 180 -11.84 -10.59 2.00
CA GLY A 180 -11.44 -11.46 0.90
C GLY A 180 -11.34 -12.92 1.30
N THR A 181 -11.75 -13.78 0.38
CA THR A 181 -11.55 -15.22 0.41
C THR A 181 -10.75 -15.62 -0.83
N PRO A 182 -10.11 -16.81 -0.86
CA PRO A 182 -9.44 -17.30 -2.07
C PRO A 182 -10.30 -17.23 -3.33
N ASP A 183 -11.61 -17.49 -3.20
CA ASP A 183 -12.54 -17.42 -4.32
C ASP A 183 -12.77 -15.97 -4.79
N THR A 184 -13.03 -15.04 -3.88
CA THR A 184 -13.31 -13.65 -4.23
C THR A 184 -12.05 -12.91 -4.70
N VAL A 185 -10.90 -13.16 -4.08
CA VAL A 185 -9.60 -12.64 -4.53
C VAL A 185 -9.24 -13.27 -5.88
N GLY A 186 -9.50 -14.58 -6.04
CA GLY A 186 -9.32 -15.28 -7.31
C GLY A 186 -10.14 -14.66 -8.42
N ALA A 187 -11.45 -14.45 -8.21
CA ALA A 187 -12.33 -13.84 -9.20
C ALA A 187 -11.90 -12.39 -9.56
N MET A 188 -11.45 -11.61 -8.57
CA MET A 188 -10.89 -10.27 -8.80
C MET A 188 -9.64 -10.35 -9.67
N LEU A 189 -8.69 -11.23 -9.36
CA LEU A 189 -7.47 -11.40 -10.15
C LEU A 189 -7.76 -11.91 -11.56
N ASP A 190 -8.71 -12.85 -11.72
CA ASP A 190 -9.12 -13.37 -13.01
C ASP A 190 -9.71 -12.27 -13.92
N ALA A 191 -10.30 -11.21 -13.35
CA ALA A 191 -10.74 -10.03 -14.09
C ALA A 191 -9.59 -9.04 -14.38
N VAL A 192 -8.62 -8.89 -13.47
CA VAL A 192 -7.51 -7.93 -13.62
C VAL A 192 -6.44 -8.43 -14.58
N LEU A 193 -6.05 -9.70 -14.50
CA LEU A 193 -4.91 -10.27 -15.24
C LEU A 193 -5.00 -10.18 -16.77
N PRO A 194 -6.18 -10.20 -17.41
CA PRO A 194 -6.29 -9.94 -18.85
C PRO A 194 -5.89 -8.53 -19.27
N LEU A 195 -5.98 -7.54 -18.37
CA LEU A 195 -5.64 -6.14 -18.62
C LEU A 195 -4.27 -5.75 -18.06
N VAL A 196 -3.84 -6.38 -16.96
CA VAL A 196 -2.61 -6.03 -16.25
C VAL A 196 -1.79 -7.29 -15.96
N PRO A 197 -0.57 -7.39 -16.48
CA PRO A 197 0.32 -8.51 -16.20
C PRO A 197 0.61 -8.69 -14.71
N ALA A 198 0.69 -9.93 -14.24
CA ALA A 198 0.89 -10.27 -12.83
C ALA A 198 2.15 -9.64 -12.20
N HIS A 199 3.22 -9.43 -12.98
CA HIS A 199 4.47 -8.83 -12.49
C HIS A 199 4.37 -7.31 -12.21
N LEU A 200 3.27 -6.67 -12.61
CA LEU A 200 2.95 -5.28 -12.30
C LEU A 200 1.92 -5.16 -11.18
N LEU A 201 1.57 -6.26 -10.53
CA LEU A 201 0.59 -6.33 -9.45
C LEU A 201 1.24 -6.78 -8.15
N ALA A 202 0.74 -6.23 -7.04
CA ALA A 202 1.04 -6.67 -5.69
C ALA A 202 -0.25 -6.99 -4.92
N GLY A 203 -0.17 -7.90 -3.97
CA GLY A 203 -1.26 -8.21 -3.04
C GLY A 203 -1.09 -7.46 -1.72
N HIS A 204 -2.16 -6.87 -1.20
CA HIS A 204 -2.21 -6.19 0.09
C HIS A 204 -3.47 -6.67 0.83
N TYR A 205 -3.32 -7.73 1.60
CA TYR A 205 -4.46 -8.44 2.20
C TYR A 205 -4.46 -8.29 3.71
N HIS A 206 -5.50 -7.62 4.25
CA HIS A 206 -5.71 -7.52 5.68
C HIS A 206 -6.16 -8.85 6.28
N ASP A 207 -5.61 -9.21 7.43
CA ASP A 207 -5.87 -10.49 8.10
C ASP A 207 -7.01 -10.43 9.12
N THR A 208 -7.95 -9.51 8.92
CA THR A 208 -9.11 -9.29 9.81
C THR A 208 -9.89 -10.58 10.10
N ASN A 209 -10.01 -11.43 9.11
CA ASN A 209 -10.74 -12.71 9.21
C ASN A 209 -9.80 -13.93 9.16
N GLY A 210 -8.48 -13.77 9.35
CA GLY A 210 -7.51 -14.86 9.37
C GLY A 210 -7.32 -15.55 8.01
N ARG A 211 -7.51 -14.82 6.89
CA ARG A 211 -7.47 -15.38 5.53
C ARG A 211 -6.40 -14.76 4.63
N ALA A 212 -5.56 -13.89 5.15
CA ALA A 212 -4.56 -13.22 4.32
C ALA A 212 -3.60 -14.21 3.67
N LEU A 213 -3.16 -15.27 4.39
CA LEU A 213 -2.30 -16.32 3.83
C LEU A 213 -2.99 -17.09 2.70
N ASP A 214 -4.24 -17.51 2.89
CA ASP A 214 -5.00 -18.20 1.87
C ASP A 214 -5.14 -17.35 0.59
N ASN A 215 -5.34 -16.03 0.77
CA ASN A 215 -5.45 -15.06 -0.33
C ASN A 215 -4.09 -14.86 -1.04
N ILE A 216 -2.98 -14.91 -0.30
CA ILE A 216 -1.63 -14.89 -0.88
C ILE A 216 -1.39 -16.15 -1.71
N GLU A 217 -1.74 -17.33 -1.20
CA GLU A 217 -1.60 -18.60 -1.95
C GLU A 217 -2.41 -18.57 -3.26
N ALA A 218 -3.66 -18.10 -3.20
CA ALA A 218 -4.50 -17.93 -4.39
C ALA A 218 -3.89 -16.98 -5.42
N SER A 219 -3.20 -15.93 -4.94
CA SER A 219 -2.52 -14.92 -5.76
C SER A 219 -1.21 -15.46 -6.36
N LEU A 220 -0.43 -16.21 -5.58
CA LEU A 220 0.79 -16.88 -6.03
C LEU A 220 0.49 -17.87 -7.16
N ALA A 221 -0.62 -18.62 -7.02
CA ALA A 221 -1.09 -19.55 -8.06
C ALA A 221 -1.43 -18.84 -9.39
N ARG A 222 -1.80 -17.54 -9.33
CA ARG A 222 -2.10 -16.68 -10.48
C ARG A 222 -0.91 -15.85 -10.95
N GLY A 223 0.25 -16.04 -10.37
CA GLY A 223 1.50 -15.45 -10.84
C GLY A 223 1.94 -14.17 -10.13
N LEU A 224 1.22 -13.66 -9.16
CA LEU A 224 1.70 -12.54 -8.33
C LEU A 224 2.95 -12.97 -7.55
N ARG A 225 3.87 -12.01 -7.34
CA ARG A 225 5.14 -12.25 -6.64
C ARG A 225 5.53 -11.11 -5.70
N VAL A 226 4.70 -10.08 -5.57
CA VAL A 226 4.92 -8.97 -4.65
C VAL A 226 3.77 -8.92 -3.67
N PHE A 227 4.09 -8.83 -2.37
CA PHE A 227 3.09 -8.73 -1.31
C PHE A 227 3.50 -7.69 -0.26
N ASP A 228 2.52 -6.92 0.18
CA ASP A 228 2.67 -5.99 1.29
C ASP A 228 2.48 -6.76 2.61
N ALA A 229 3.35 -6.51 3.57
CA ALA A 229 3.29 -7.12 4.89
C ALA A 229 3.64 -6.11 5.98
N SER A 230 3.29 -6.41 7.22
CA SER A 230 3.59 -5.56 8.37
C SER A 230 4.23 -6.37 9.49
N LEU A 231 5.45 -5.99 9.88
CA LEU A 231 6.18 -6.60 10.98
C LEU A 231 5.37 -6.57 12.28
N GLY A 232 5.35 -7.71 12.97
CA GLY A 232 4.65 -7.87 14.24
C GLY A 232 3.13 -7.80 14.16
N GLY A 233 2.55 -7.82 12.94
CA GLY A 233 1.13 -7.63 12.73
C GLY A 233 0.65 -6.22 13.07
N LEU A 234 1.55 -5.23 13.04
CA LEU A 234 1.20 -3.83 13.24
C LEU A 234 0.24 -3.36 12.14
N GLY A 235 -0.78 -2.66 12.53
CA GLY A 235 -1.72 -2.07 11.60
C GLY A 235 -3.16 -2.34 11.96
N GLY A 236 -4.03 -1.83 11.15
CA GLY A 236 -5.47 -1.91 11.27
C GLY A 236 -6.09 -0.92 10.30
N CYS A 237 -7.12 -1.32 9.62
CA CYS A 237 -7.93 -0.37 8.88
C CYS A 237 -8.94 0.25 9.85
N PRO A 238 -9.06 1.59 9.94
CA PRO A 238 -10.06 2.22 10.79
C PRO A 238 -11.51 1.86 10.38
N TYR A 239 -11.67 1.29 9.21
CA TYR A 239 -12.95 0.84 8.64
C TYR A 239 -13.22 -0.65 8.86
N ALA A 240 -12.24 -1.41 9.40
CA ALA A 240 -12.41 -2.82 9.74
C ALA A 240 -12.66 -2.99 11.25
N PRO A 241 -13.42 -4.01 11.68
CA PRO A 241 -13.44 -4.41 13.08
C PRO A 241 -12.01 -4.69 13.56
N VAL A 242 -11.73 -4.34 14.82
CA VAL A 242 -10.38 -4.44 15.40
C VAL A 242 -9.83 -5.87 15.22
N SER A 243 -8.89 -6.02 14.34
CA SER A 243 -8.08 -7.23 14.20
C SER A 243 -6.76 -6.85 13.56
N TYR A 244 -5.77 -7.67 13.81
CA TYR A 244 -4.44 -7.50 13.28
C TYR A 244 -4.49 -7.47 11.76
N THR A 245 -3.93 -6.43 11.16
CA THR A 245 -3.82 -6.29 9.72
C THR A 245 -2.41 -6.60 9.31
N HIS A 246 -2.27 -7.33 8.25
CA HIS A 246 -1.02 -7.84 7.71
C HIS A 246 -0.45 -9.07 8.43
N LEU A 247 0.10 -9.95 7.65
CA LEU A 247 0.77 -11.16 8.13
C LEU A 247 1.89 -10.81 9.10
N ARG A 248 1.99 -11.55 10.18
CA ARG A 248 3.20 -11.50 11.00
C ARG A 248 4.37 -11.95 10.15
N ALA A 249 5.45 -11.17 10.11
CA ALA A 249 6.61 -11.45 9.27
C ALA A 249 7.20 -12.87 9.49
N HIS A 250 7.08 -13.43 10.71
CA HIS A 250 7.53 -14.79 11.00
C HIS A 250 6.61 -15.88 10.42
N GLU A 251 5.33 -15.58 10.16
CA GLU A 251 4.41 -16.51 9.50
C GLU A 251 4.66 -16.55 7.99
N THR A 252 5.03 -15.41 7.40
CA THR A 252 5.39 -15.32 5.99
C THR A 252 6.69 -16.06 5.66
N SER A 253 7.68 -16.04 6.56
CA SER A 253 8.98 -16.67 6.33
C SER A 253 9.00 -18.20 6.55
N LEU A 254 7.99 -18.77 7.21
CA LEU A 254 7.90 -20.22 7.47
C LEU A 254 7.20 -21.00 6.37
N HIS A 255 6.48 -20.34 5.45
CA HIS A 255 5.62 -20.99 4.45
C HIS A 255 5.98 -20.61 3.00
N LEU A 256 6.95 -19.73 2.76
CA LEU A 256 7.47 -19.36 1.44
C LEU A 256 8.91 -19.85 1.25
#